data_9fd59777ed1408503f5005006f29a7d9
#
_entry.id   9fd59777ed1408503f5005006f29a7d9
#
_cell.length_a   1.000
_cell.length_b   1.000
_cell.length_c   1.000
_cell.angle_alpha   90.00
_cell.angle_beta   90.00
_cell.angle_gamma   90.00
#
_symmetry.space_group_name_H-M   'P 1'
#
loop_
_entity.id
_entity.type
_entity.pdbx_description
1 polymer ?
#
loop_
_entity_poly.entity_id
_entity_poly.type
_entity_poly.pdbx_seq_one_letter_code
_entity_poly.pdbx_strand_id
1 'polypeptide(L)'
;MAKAKATAGKIAHSGDFSIFICIFAKKVVPLHSKVKKEAMEVVDLLEYNDRAELRAWLEQHAETCACCWIAMYRGKNKPEGACLPYIDVVEEALCFGWIDSTLKRLPDGRLAQRLSPRRKRSHWTELNRQRCEELEKRGLMTEAGKEALRKSRKNE
;
A
#
# COMPACT_ATOMS: atom_id res chain seq x y z
N MET A 1 54.80 5.62 42.56
CA MET A 1 55.32 4.28 42.96
C MET A 1 54.44 3.21 42.41
N ALA A 2 55.05 2.35 41.71
CA ALA A 2 54.78 0.95 41.41
C ALA A 2 53.63 0.66 40.48
N LYS A 3 53.86 0.36 39.19
CA LYS A 3 54.28 -0.91 38.57
C LYS A 3 53.23 -2.03 38.83
N ALA A 4 52.77 -2.68 37.90
CA ALA A 4 53.11 -3.37 36.66
C ALA A 4 52.00 -4.41 36.53
N LYS A 5 51.69 -5.06 35.51
CA LYS A 5 52.28 -5.65 34.32
C LYS A 5 51.20 -6.22 33.46
N ALA A 6 51.43 -6.16 32.18
CA ALA A 6 50.74 -6.92 31.16
C ALA A 6 50.92 -8.41 31.34
N THR A 7 49.98 -9.19 30.81
CA THR A 7 50.37 -10.43 30.11
C THR A 7 49.32 -10.73 29.02
N ALA A 8 49.85 -10.83 27.84
CA ALA A 8 49.16 -11.32 26.65
C ALA A 8 48.99 -12.83 26.70
N GLY A 9 47.95 -13.34 26.14
CA GLY A 9 47.75 -14.73 25.86
C GLY A 9 46.93 -14.90 24.60
N LYS A 10 47.62 -14.98 23.46
CA LYS A 10 47.14 -15.58 22.23
C LYS A 10 46.70 -17.00 22.52
N ILE A 11 45.67 -17.47 21.87
CA ILE A 11 45.74 -18.70 21.07
C ILE A 11 44.52 -18.71 20.14
N ALA A 12 44.81 -18.86 18.88
CA ALA A 12 43.92 -19.23 17.79
C ALA A 12 43.58 -20.71 17.82
N HIS A 13 42.54 -21.12 17.23
CA HIS A 13 42.32 -22.18 16.24
C HIS A 13 40.92 -22.69 16.37
N SER A 14 40.19 -22.48 15.29
CA SER A 14 39.82 -23.50 14.31
C SER A 14 38.72 -24.48 14.74
N GLY A 15 37.68 -24.42 13.97
CA GLY A 15 37.04 -25.67 13.46
C GLY A 15 35.95 -26.20 14.37
N ASP A 16 34.79 -26.12 14.00
CA ASP A 16 34.02 -27.15 13.39
C ASP A 16 32.56 -26.77 13.32
N PHE A 17 32.15 -26.65 12.12
CA PHE A 17 30.76 -26.66 11.72
C PHE A 17 30.25 -28.09 11.95
N SER A 18 29.76 -28.38 13.13
CA SER A 18 29.04 -29.64 13.36
C SER A 18 27.57 -29.41 13.17
N ILE A 19 27.16 -29.76 11.99
CA ILE A 19 25.77 -29.98 11.61
C ILE A 19 25.18 -31.04 12.55
N PHE A 20 24.39 -30.64 13.53
CA PHE A 20 23.52 -31.58 14.22
C PHE A 20 22.18 -31.61 13.45
N ILE A 21 22.15 -32.48 12.45
CA ILE A 21 20.91 -32.96 11.88
C ILE A 21 20.26 -33.88 12.90
N CYS A 22 19.36 -33.37 13.68
CA CYS A 22 18.45 -34.21 14.45
C CYS A 22 17.23 -34.51 13.58
N ILE A 23 17.34 -35.63 12.87
CA ILE A 23 16.22 -36.29 12.21
C ILE A 23 15.29 -36.82 13.29
N PHE A 24 14.23 -36.13 13.60
CA PHE A 24 13.06 -36.71 14.21
C PHE A 24 11.84 -36.37 13.37
N ALA A 25 11.52 -37.33 12.53
CA ALA A 25 10.26 -37.36 11.80
C ALA A 25 9.11 -37.43 12.80
N LYS A 26 8.49 -36.30 13.11
CA LYS A 26 7.10 -36.25 13.54
C LYS A 26 6.36 -35.28 12.64
N LYS A 27 5.42 -35.85 11.87
CA LYS A 27 4.40 -35.13 11.10
C LYS A 27 3.90 -33.94 11.91
N VAL A 28 4.44 -32.76 11.66
CA VAL A 28 3.81 -31.51 12.08
C VAL A 28 2.71 -31.28 11.08
N VAL A 29 1.51 -31.68 11.44
CA VAL A 29 0.28 -31.23 10.81
C VAL A 29 0.31 -29.71 10.93
N PRO A 30 0.27 -28.93 9.82
CA PRO A 30 0.12 -27.50 9.95
C PRO A 30 -1.23 -27.26 10.59
N LEU A 31 -1.19 -26.91 11.86
CA LEU A 31 -2.33 -26.30 12.52
C LEU A 31 -2.70 -25.11 11.63
N HIS A 32 -3.85 -25.16 11.03
CA HIS A 32 -4.46 -24.04 10.32
C HIS A 32 -4.65 -22.92 11.37
N SER A 33 -3.55 -22.27 11.69
CA SER A 33 -3.65 -20.98 12.34
C SER A 33 -4.38 -20.10 11.33
N LYS A 34 -5.65 -19.83 11.60
CA LYS A 34 -6.31 -18.66 11.07
C LYS A 34 -5.37 -17.50 11.38
N VAL A 35 -4.52 -17.16 10.43
CA VAL A 35 -3.77 -15.92 10.46
C VAL A 35 -4.85 -14.86 10.64
N LYS A 36 -5.00 -14.37 11.85
CA LYS A 36 -5.75 -13.15 12.12
C LYS A 36 -5.15 -12.16 11.14
N LYS A 37 -5.96 -11.78 10.15
CA LYS A 37 -5.61 -10.73 9.21
C LYS A 37 -5.27 -9.53 10.09
N GLU A 38 -3.98 -9.31 10.32
CA GLU A 38 -3.52 -8.17 11.10
C GLU A 38 -4.23 -6.96 10.54
N ALA A 39 -4.91 -6.25 11.41
CA ALA A 39 -5.69 -5.10 11.00
C ALA A 39 -4.69 -4.10 10.42
N MET A 40 -4.64 -4.03 9.09
CA MET A 40 -3.74 -3.16 8.36
C MET A 40 -3.88 -1.74 8.92
N GLU A 41 -2.86 -1.25 9.62
CA GLU A 41 -2.88 0.06 10.24
C GLU A 41 -2.88 1.16 9.18
N VAL A 42 -3.49 2.29 9.51
CA VAL A 42 -3.41 3.50 8.70
C VAL A 42 -2.10 4.17 9.05
N VAL A 43 -1.18 4.18 8.10
CA VAL A 43 0.14 4.81 8.23
C VAL A 43 0.23 5.91 7.18
N ASP A 44 0.83 7.03 7.55
CA ASP A 44 1.05 8.18 6.65
C ASP A 44 -0.24 8.63 5.94
N LEU A 45 -1.25 8.96 6.73
CA LEU A 45 -2.53 9.43 6.23
C LEU A 45 -2.39 10.78 5.53
N LEU A 46 -2.72 10.81 4.24
CA LEU A 46 -2.80 12.04 3.47
C LEU A 46 -4.10 12.77 3.82
N GLU A 47 -4.00 14.03 4.16
CA GLU A 47 -5.12 14.88 4.56
C GLU A 47 -5.17 16.10 3.67
N TYR A 48 -6.03 16.07 2.66
CA TYR A 48 -6.17 17.14 1.67
C TYR A 48 -7.59 17.69 1.63
N ASN A 49 -7.71 18.95 1.26
CA ASN A 49 -9.00 19.61 1.06
C ASN A 49 -9.34 19.81 -0.40
N ASP A 50 -8.34 19.76 -1.27
CA ASP A 50 -8.49 19.96 -2.70
C ASP A 50 -8.01 18.71 -3.47
N ARG A 51 -8.76 18.33 -4.47
CA ARG A 51 -8.45 17.28 -5.43
C ARG A 51 -7.08 17.50 -6.09
N ALA A 52 -6.70 18.74 -6.37
CA ALA A 52 -5.41 19.07 -6.97
C ALA A 52 -4.21 18.66 -6.08
N GLU A 53 -4.36 18.70 -4.76
CA GLU A 53 -3.31 18.27 -3.83
C GLU A 53 -3.06 16.75 -3.94
N LEU A 54 -4.13 15.94 -4.01
CA LEU A 54 -4.02 14.51 -4.24
C LEU A 54 -3.40 14.19 -5.60
N ARG A 55 -3.78 14.95 -6.64
CA ARG A 55 -3.19 14.80 -7.97
C ARG A 55 -1.70 15.09 -7.97
N ALA A 56 -1.28 16.19 -7.37
CA ALA A 56 0.14 16.56 -7.26
C ALA A 56 0.95 15.51 -6.48
N TRP A 57 0.37 14.93 -5.43
CA TRP A 57 1.00 13.84 -4.72
C TRP A 57 1.16 12.58 -5.59
N LEU A 58 0.11 12.20 -6.32
CA LEU A 58 0.15 11.04 -7.23
C LEU A 58 1.15 11.25 -8.37
N GLU A 59 1.27 12.45 -8.92
CA GLU A 59 2.26 12.78 -9.95
C GLU A 59 3.70 12.52 -9.49
N GLN A 60 3.99 12.74 -8.21
CA GLN A 60 5.32 12.54 -7.64
C GLN A 60 5.57 11.12 -7.14
N HIS A 61 4.54 10.41 -6.71
CA HIS A 61 4.70 9.17 -5.93
C HIS A 61 4.07 7.94 -6.55
N ALA A 62 3.22 8.07 -7.59
CA ALA A 62 2.46 6.94 -8.13
C ALA A 62 3.34 5.81 -8.69
N GLU A 63 4.54 6.10 -9.16
CA GLU A 63 5.47 5.09 -9.68
C GLU A 63 6.33 4.42 -8.61
N THR A 64 6.52 5.09 -7.47
CA THR A 64 7.46 4.65 -6.42
C THR A 64 6.77 4.07 -5.20
N CYS A 65 5.57 4.54 -4.87
CA CYS A 65 4.83 4.10 -3.70
C CYS A 65 3.99 2.85 -3.96
N ALA A 66 4.03 1.92 -3.00
CA ALA A 66 3.22 0.71 -3.05
C ALA A 66 1.75 0.94 -2.67
N CYS A 67 1.48 1.95 -1.87
CA CYS A 67 0.13 2.36 -1.48
C CYS A 67 0.18 3.66 -0.68
N CYS A 68 -0.97 4.30 -0.52
CA CYS A 68 -1.18 5.38 0.45
C CYS A 68 -2.54 5.26 1.11
N TRP A 69 -2.73 6.00 2.18
CA TRP A 69 -4.02 6.22 2.81
C TRP A 69 -4.43 7.68 2.63
N ILE A 70 -5.67 7.92 2.29
CA ILE A 70 -6.22 9.27 2.09
C ILE A 70 -7.48 9.47 2.92
N ALA A 71 -7.54 10.58 3.64
CA ALA A 71 -8.73 10.99 4.36
C ALA A 71 -9.83 11.41 3.39
N MET A 72 -11.01 10.81 3.53
CA MET A 72 -12.14 11.10 2.67
C MET A 72 -13.47 11.02 3.40
N TYR A 73 -14.54 11.45 2.75
CA TYR A 73 -15.91 11.30 3.24
C TYR A 73 -16.85 10.82 2.15
N ARG A 74 -17.97 10.26 2.58
CA ARG A 74 -19.10 9.88 1.72
C ARG A 74 -20.37 10.61 2.17
N GLY A 75 -21.21 10.93 1.23
CA GLY A 75 -22.45 11.64 1.49
C GLY A 75 -22.34 13.15 1.27
N LYS A 76 -23.37 13.87 1.71
CA LYS A 76 -23.52 15.32 1.43
C LYS A 76 -22.76 16.22 2.41
N ASN A 77 -22.59 15.74 3.64
CA ASN A 77 -21.99 16.53 4.71
C ASN A 77 -20.52 16.18 4.85
N LYS A 78 -19.66 17.16 4.62
CA LYS A 78 -18.22 17.03 4.89
C LYS A 78 -18.02 17.11 6.42
N PRO A 79 -17.32 16.12 7.03
CA PRO A 79 -16.93 16.20 8.43
C PRO A 79 -15.86 17.30 8.64
N GLU A 80 -15.60 17.63 9.90
CA GLU A 80 -14.49 18.50 10.24
C GLU A 80 -13.13 17.86 9.86
N GLY A 81 -12.17 18.71 9.57
CA GLY A 81 -10.83 18.31 9.16
C GLY A 81 -10.64 18.17 7.64
N ALA A 82 -9.40 18.03 7.25
CA ALA A 82 -9.02 17.90 5.85
C ALA A 82 -9.38 16.51 5.31
N CYS A 83 -10.26 16.49 4.32
CA CYS A 83 -10.67 15.26 3.64
C CYS A 83 -11.36 15.58 2.30
N LEU A 84 -11.28 14.63 1.37
CA LEU A 84 -11.84 14.73 0.03
C LEU A 84 -13.17 13.97 -0.11
N PRO A 85 -14.04 14.36 -1.05
CA PRO A 85 -15.15 13.51 -1.47
C PRO A 85 -14.64 12.18 -2.03
N TYR A 86 -15.31 11.08 -1.72
CA TYR A 86 -14.95 9.75 -2.22
C TYR A 86 -14.78 9.68 -3.74
N ILE A 87 -15.66 10.38 -4.48
CA ILE A 87 -15.61 10.38 -5.94
C ILE A 87 -14.31 10.97 -6.46
N ASP A 88 -13.86 12.09 -5.90
CA ASP A 88 -12.62 12.76 -6.30
C ASP A 88 -11.40 11.84 -6.04
N VAL A 89 -11.40 11.16 -4.90
CA VAL A 89 -10.35 10.20 -4.54
C VAL A 89 -10.27 9.05 -5.53
N VAL A 90 -11.42 8.47 -5.92
CA VAL A 90 -11.46 7.34 -6.86
C VAL A 90 -11.08 7.79 -8.26
N GLU A 91 -11.57 8.93 -8.72
CA GLU A 91 -11.27 9.45 -10.04
C GLU A 91 -9.78 9.78 -10.20
N GLU A 92 -9.16 10.42 -9.21
CA GLU A 92 -7.72 10.65 -9.24
C GLU A 92 -6.93 9.34 -9.25
N ALA A 93 -7.29 8.38 -8.40
CA ALA A 93 -6.66 7.06 -8.41
C ALA A 93 -6.74 6.41 -9.81
N LEU A 94 -7.90 6.45 -10.47
CA LEU A 94 -8.09 5.91 -11.82
C LEU A 94 -7.22 6.63 -12.85
N CYS A 95 -7.06 7.95 -12.75
CA CYS A 95 -6.21 8.72 -13.65
C CYS A 95 -4.76 8.21 -13.68
N PHE A 96 -4.26 7.68 -12.58
CA PHE A 96 -2.89 7.15 -12.45
C PHE A 96 -2.82 5.60 -12.50
N GLY A 97 -3.91 4.92 -12.84
CA GLY A 97 -3.95 3.46 -12.89
C GLY A 97 -3.94 2.79 -11.51
N TRP A 98 -4.38 3.51 -10.50
CA TRP A 98 -4.54 3.02 -9.13
C TRP A 98 -5.97 2.57 -8.86
N ILE A 99 -6.18 1.93 -7.72
CA ILE A 99 -7.49 1.46 -7.26
C ILE A 99 -7.63 1.68 -5.76
N ASP A 100 -8.86 1.99 -5.36
CA ASP A 100 -9.27 1.94 -3.97
C ASP A 100 -9.45 0.48 -3.50
N SER A 101 -9.11 0.23 -2.24
CA SER A 101 -9.17 -1.11 -1.66
C SER A 101 -9.81 -1.09 -0.27
N THR A 102 -9.00 -1.00 0.77
CA THR A 102 -9.47 -1.08 2.15
C THR A 102 -9.99 0.27 2.63
N LEU A 103 -11.14 0.24 3.31
CA LEU A 103 -11.75 1.40 3.95
C LEU A 103 -11.68 1.24 5.47
N LYS A 104 -11.29 2.30 6.18
CA LYS A 104 -11.32 2.36 7.63
C LYS A 104 -12.02 3.61 8.12
N ARG A 105 -12.64 3.53 9.29
CA ARG A 105 -13.19 4.69 9.97
C ARG A 105 -12.15 5.26 10.92
N LEU A 106 -11.95 6.55 10.85
CA LEU A 106 -11.09 7.30 11.76
C LEU A 106 -11.85 7.68 13.04
N PRO A 107 -11.14 7.91 14.15
CA PRO A 107 -11.77 8.28 15.42
C PRO A 107 -12.58 9.60 15.36
N ASP A 108 -12.20 10.51 14.48
CA ASP A 108 -12.84 11.80 14.24
C ASP A 108 -14.06 11.75 13.30
N GLY A 109 -14.48 10.54 12.90
CA GLY A 109 -15.63 10.32 12.01
C GLY A 109 -15.33 10.38 10.52
N ARG A 110 -14.15 10.83 10.11
CA ARG A 110 -13.69 10.73 8.72
C ARG A 110 -13.44 9.26 8.34
N LEU A 111 -13.22 9.04 7.08
CA LEU A 111 -12.87 7.72 6.54
C LEU A 111 -11.45 7.77 5.98
N ALA A 112 -10.68 6.71 6.16
CA ALA A 112 -9.41 6.49 5.49
C ALA A 112 -9.58 5.46 4.39
N GLN A 113 -9.29 5.85 3.16
CA GLN A 113 -9.33 4.98 1.98
C GLN A 113 -7.90 4.61 1.59
N ARG A 114 -7.64 3.31 1.47
CA ARG A 114 -6.38 2.85 0.94
C ARG A 114 -6.41 2.85 -0.58
N LEU A 115 -5.42 3.48 -1.19
CA LEU A 115 -5.16 3.45 -2.62
C LEU A 115 -3.89 2.65 -2.92
N SER A 116 -3.85 1.98 -4.06
CA SER A 116 -2.66 1.24 -4.51
C SER A 116 -2.67 1.06 -6.04
N PRO A 117 -1.50 0.85 -6.66
CA PRO A 117 -1.41 0.52 -8.07
C PRO A 117 -2.25 -0.72 -8.40
N ARG A 118 -2.93 -0.71 -9.54
CA ARG A 118 -3.69 -1.86 -10.03
C ARG A 118 -2.77 -3.00 -10.42
N ARG A 119 -3.13 -4.20 -10.01
CA ARG A 119 -2.46 -5.42 -10.44
C ARG A 119 -2.91 -5.79 -11.86
N LYS A 120 -2.07 -6.48 -12.62
CA LYS A 120 -2.34 -6.88 -14.02
C LYS A 120 -3.67 -7.62 -14.23
N ARG A 121 -4.13 -8.37 -13.21
CA ARG A 121 -5.38 -9.15 -13.23
C ARG A 121 -6.44 -8.59 -12.29
N SER A 122 -6.39 -7.29 -11.94
CA SER A 122 -7.43 -6.72 -11.10
C SER A 122 -8.73 -6.60 -11.88
N HIS A 123 -9.84 -6.96 -11.21
CA HIS A 123 -11.17 -6.81 -11.80
C HIS A 123 -11.50 -5.33 -12.05
N TRP A 124 -12.08 -5.06 -13.23
CA TRP A 124 -12.60 -3.75 -13.59
C TRP A 124 -14.12 -3.79 -13.60
N THR A 125 -14.73 -2.95 -12.77
CA THR A 125 -16.17 -2.75 -12.84
C THR A 125 -16.53 -1.89 -14.03
N GLU A 126 -17.71 -2.10 -14.59
CA GLU A 126 -18.24 -1.26 -15.69
C GLU A 126 -18.27 0.22 -15.31
N LEU A 127 -18.67 0.52 -14.07
CA LEU A 127 -18.68 1.88 -13.56
C LEU A 127 -17.29 2.54 -13.57
N ASN A 128 -16.23 1.80 -13.25
CA ASN A 128 -14.87 2.35 -13.29
C ASN A 128 -14.36 2.53 -14.73
N ARG A 129 -14.81 1.69 -15.67
CA ARG A 129 -14.52 1.88 -17.10
C ARG A 129 -15.16 3.16 -17.64
N GLN A 130 -16.45 3.35 -17.35
CA GLN A 130 -17.18 4.57 -17.73
C GLN A 130 -16.55 5.84 -17.15
N ARG A 131 -16.12 5.79 -15.86
CA ARG A 131 -15.39 6.91 -15.26
C ARG A 131 -14.08 7.19 -16.00
N CYS A 132 -13.30 6.17 -16.34
CA CYS A 132 -12.06 6.38 -17.11
C CYS A 132 -12.33 7.01 -18.49
N GLU A 133 -13.36 6.59 -19.19
CA GLU A 133 -13.74 7.16 -20.48
C GLU A 133 -14.13 8.65 -20.36
N GLU A 134 -14.86 8.99 -19.31
CA GLU A 134 -15.22 10.37 -19.03
C GLU A 134 -14.00 11.22 -18.63
N LEU A 135 -13.11 10.67 -17.79
CA LEU A 135 -11.87 11.32 -17.41
C LEU A 135 -10.91 11.50 -18.60
N GLU A 136 -10.91 10.54 -19.54
CA GLU A 136 -10.13 10.65 -20.78
C GLU A 136 -10.66 11.75 -21.70
N LYS A 137 -11.98 11.85 -21.87
CA LYS A 137 -12.61 12.95 -22.63
C LYS A 137 -12.28 14.32 -22.03
N ARG A 138 -12.17 14.39 -20.71
CA ARG A 138 -11.77 15.61 -19.99
C ARG A 138 -10.26 15.89 -20.03
N GLY A 139 -9.46 15.01 -20.61
CA GLY A 139 -8.01 15.14 -20.68
C GLY A 139 -7.28 14.92 -19.34
N LEU A 140 -7.92 14.29 -18.37
CA LEU A 140 -7.38 14.11 -17.01
C LEU A 140 -6.58 12.81 -16.85
N MET A 141 -6.77 11.81 -17.72
CA MET A 141 -6.07 10.53 -17.67
C MET A 141 -4.59 10.66 -18.00
N THR A 142 -3.74 10.15 -17.14
CA THR A 142 -2.30 10.00 -17.44
C THR A 142 -2.06 8.80 -18.36
N GLU A 143 -0.87 8.70 -18.96
CA GLU A 143 -0.51 7.52 -19.77
C GLU A 143 -0.52 6.22 -18.95
N ALA A 144 -0.11 6.26 -17.68
CA ALA A 144 -0.19 5.11 -16.77
C ALA A 144 -1.64 4.64 -16.56
N GLY A 145 -2.57 5.57 -16.38
CA GLY A 145 -4.00 5.27 -16.24
C GLY A 145 -4.59 4.67 -17.53
N LYS A 146 -4.28 5.25 -18.69
CA LYS A 146 -4.71 4.74 -20.00
C LYS A 146 -4.16 3.34 -20.28
N GLU A 147 -2.90 3.11 -19.93
CA GLU A 147 -2.28 1.80 -20.11
C GLU A 147 -2.90 0.73 -19.18
N ALA A 148 -3.22 1.09 -17.93
CA ALA A 148 -3.93 0.21 -17.02
C ALA A 148 -5.31 -0.19 -17.57
N LEU A 149 -6.03 0.75 -18.17
CA LEU A 149 -7.32 0.51 -18.83
C LEU A 149 -7.18 -0.37 -20.07
N ARG A 150 -6.19 -0.10 -20.94
CA ARG A 150 -5.92 -0.93 -22.15
C ARG A 150 -5.58 -2.38 -21.80
N LYS A 151 -4.76 -2.59 -20.76
CA LYS A 151 -4.40 -3.94 -20.28
C LYS A 151 -5.61 -4.71 -19.76
N SER A 152 -6.59 -4.03 -19.19
CA SER A 152 -7.82 -4.69 -18.72
C SER A 152 -8.63 -5.29 -19.86
N ARG A 153 -8.73 -4.59 -20.99
CA ARG A 153 -9.49 -5.04 -22.17
C ARG A 153 -8.88 -6.24 -22.90
N LYS A 154 -7.56 -6.47 -22.73
CA LYS A 154 -6.85 -7.61 -23.35
C LYS A 154 -6.97 -8.90 -22.54
N ASN A 155 -7.48 -8.84 -21.31
CA ASN A 155 -7.58 -9.99 -20.42
C ASN A 155 -9.03 -10.52 -20.27
N GLU A 156 -9.95 -9.99 -21.06
CA GLU A 156 -11.32 -10.49 -21.26
C GLU A 156 -11.40 -11.33 -22.52
#